data_baa14b7f045872a5202670ae81a315f7
#
_entry.id   baa14b7f045872a5202670ae81a315f7
#
_cell.length_a   1.000
_cell.length_b   1.000
_cell.length_c   1.000
_cell.angle_alpha   90.00
_cell.angle_beta   90.00
_cell.angle_gamma   90.00
#
_symmetry.space_group_name_H-M   'P 1'
#
loop_
_entity.id
_entity.type
_entity.pdbx_description
1 polymer ?
#
loop_
_entity_poly.entity_id
_entity_poly.type
_entity_poly.pdbx_seq_one_letter_code
_entity_poly.pdbx_strand_id
1 'polypeptide(L)'
;MLIDDDPVSNKISQLFLRKHRWSAQVVAFEDGQQALQALQTGGAPAAPDVILLDVGMPVYDGWDFLEEYEKLPRERTGRSLLYMLSSSINPPDIQKAAHYPSVKAYLTKPLTLEALEQIQQDYRDAREAT
;
A
#
# COMPACT_ATOMS: atom_id res chain seq x y z
N MET A 1 -2.38 5.57 -1.86
CA MET A 1 -3.61 4.77 -1.67
C MET A 1 -3.50 3.98 -0.38
N LEU A 2 -4.48 4.09 0.48
CA LEU A 2 -4.58 3.32 1.73
C LEU A 2 -5.67 2.27 1.55
N ILE A 3 -5.37 1.02 1.86
CA ILE A 3 -6.33 -0.08 1.77
C ILE A 3 -6.38 -0.78 3.13
N ASP A 4 -7.46 -0.52 3.88
CA ASP A 4 -7.64 -1.03 5.24
C ASP A 4 -9.13 -1.04 5.54
N ASP A 5 -9.66 -2.16 6.00
CA ASP A 5 -11.09 -2.30 6.29
C ASP A 5 -11.53 -1.52 7.53
N ASP A 6 -10.59 -1.08 8.36
CA ASP A 6 -10.88 -0.33 9.58
C ASP A 6 -10.85 1.17 9.28
N PRO A 7 -12.02 1.85 9.30
CA PRO A 7 -12.05 3.28 9.04
C PRO A 7 -11.26 4.10 10.05
N VAL A 8 -11.14 3.63 11.29
CA VAL A 8 -10.34 4.31 12.31
C VAL A 8 -8.87 4.24 11.94
N SER A 9 -8.39 3.06 11.52
CA SER A 9 -7.00 2.88 11.10
C SER A 9 -6.68 3.76 9.89
N ASN A 10 -7.56 3.82 8.90
CA ASN A 10 -7.39 4.71 7.75
C ASN A 10 -7.32 6.17 8.18
N LYS A 11 -8.18 6.59 9.12
CA LYS A 11 -8.19 7.96 9.60
C LYS A 11 -6.89 8.31 10.31
N ILE A 12 -6.40 7.40 11.15
CA ILE A 12 -5.13 7.60 11.86
C ILE A 12 -3.98 7.75 10.86
N SER A 13 -3.93 6.88 9.85
CA SER A 13 -2.90 6.96 8.82
C SER A 13 -2.98 8.26 8.04
N GLN A 14 -4.19 8.69 7.66
CA GLN A 14 -4.37 9.96 6.94
C GLN A 14 -3.91 11.16 7.76
N LEU A 15 -4.26 11.18 9.05
CA LEU A 15 -3.85 12.26 9.95
C LEU A 15 -2.33 12.29 10.13
N PHE A 16 -1.71 11.11 10.26
CA PHE A 16 -0.26 10.99 10.37
C PHE A 16 0.43 11.55 9.13
N LEU A 17 -0.03 11.15 7.95
CA LEU A 17 0.56 11.63 6.70
C LEU A 17 0.41 13.14 6.55
N ARG A 18 -0.74 13.68 6.92
CA ARG A 18 -0.98 15.13 6.88
C ARG A 18 -0.07 15.88 7.85
N LYS A 19 0.08 15.35 9.06
CA LYS A 19 0.94 15.94 10.08
C LYS A 19 2.39 16.04 9.60
N HIS A 20 2.87 15.06 8.88
CA HIS A 20 4.25 15.01 8.40
C HIS A 20 4.38 15.54 6.97
N ARG A 21 3.42 16.35 6.54
CA ARG A 21 3.46 17.10 5.28
C ARG A 21 3.60 16.20 4.05
N TRP A 22 2.93 15.06 4.09
CA TRP A 22 2.83 14.23 2.90
C TRP A 22 2.09 15.01 1.82
N SER A 23 2.78 15.37 0.74
CA SER A 23 2.24 16.28 -0.27
C SER A 23 1.35 15.58 -1.30
N ALA A 24 1.34 14.25 -1.32
CA ALA A 24 0.56 13.51 -2.27
C ALA A 24 -0.91 13.43 -1.88
N GLN A 25 -1.77 13.29 -2.87
CA GLN A 25 -3.19 13.02 -2.64
C GLN A 25 -3.35 11.66 -1.97
N VAL A 26 -4.12 11.60 -0.89
CA VAL A 26 -4.39 10.35 -0.17
C VAL A 26 -5.80 9.90 -0.45
N VAL A 27 -5.94 8.71 -1.02
CA VAL A 27 -7.23 8.07 -1.27
C VAL A 27 -7.28 6.80 -0.43
N ALA A 28 -8.36 6.63 0.34
CA ALA A 28 -8.52 5.48 1.22
C ALA A 28 -9.67 4.60 0.77
N PHE A 29 -9.44 3.29 0.83
CA PHE A 29 -10.46 2.27 0.56
C PHE A 29 -10.60 1.38 1.79
N GLU A 30 -11.83 1.05 2.14
CA GLU A 30 -12.13 0.12 3.22
C GLU A 30 -12.32 -1.31 2.73
N ASP A 31 -12.24 -1.51 1.42
CA ASP A 31 -12.47 -2.79 0.75
C ASP A 31 -11.42 -3.00 -0.32
N GLY A 32 -10.68 -4.10 -0.21
CA GLY A 32 -9.64 -4.43 -1.18
C GLY A 32 -10.15 -4.65 -2.59
N GLN A 33 -11.38 -5.18 -2.72
CA GLN A 33 -11.97 -5.38 -4.04
C GLN A 33 -12.30 -4.05 -4.73
N GLN A 34 -12.79 -3.06 -3.96
CA GLN A 34 -13.03 -1.73 -4.51
C GLN A 34 -11.72 -1.06 -4.93
N ALA A 35 -10.67 -1.20 -4.12
CA ALA A 35 -9.36 -0.67 -4.47
C ALA A 35 -8.84 -1.31 -5.75
N LEU A 36 -8.96 -2.62 -5.86
CA LEU A 36 -8.54 -3.34 -7.05
C LEU A 36 -9.31 -2.90 -8.28
N GLN A 37 -10.62 -2.72 -8.15
CA GLN A 37 -11.46 -2.26 -9.25
C GLN A 37 -11.01 -0.87 -9.73
N ALA A 38 -10.69 0.03 -8.80
CA ALA A 38 -10.17 1.36 -9.15
C ALA A 38 -8.87 1.26 -9.94
N LEU A 39 -7.99 0.33 -9.57
CA LEU A 39 -6.75 0.10 -10.31
C LEU A 39 -7.00 -0.51 -11.68
N GLN A 40 -7.95 -1.44 -11.78
CA GLN A 40 -8.26 -2.12 -13.02
C GLN A 40 -8.87 -1.20 -14.08
N THR A 41 -9.76 -0.30 -13.65
CA THR A 41 -10.45 0.59 -14.57
C THR A 41 -9.55 1.71 -15.07
N GLY A 42 -8.41 1.93 -14.45
CA GLY A 42 -7.51 3.01 -14.83
C GLY A 42 -8.16 4.38 -14.68
N GLY A 43 -9.18 4.48 -13.80
CA GLY A 43 -9.81 5.75 -13.53
C GLY A 43 -8.80 6.76 -13.03
N ALA A 44 -9.06 8.03 -13.30
CA ALA A 44 -8.21 9.09 -12.80
C ALA A 44 -8.33 9.22 -11.30
N PRO A 45 -7.21 9.50 -10.58
CA PRO A 45 -5.89 9.69 -11.14
C PRO A 45 -5.25 8.40 -11.62
N ALA A 46 -4.19 8.51 -12.38
CA ALA A 46 -3.39 7.39 -12.83
C ALA A 46 -2.96 6.51 -11.64
N ALA A 47 -2.34 5.38 -11.91
CA ALA A 47 -1.87 4.44 -10.89
C ALA A 47 -1.23 5.19 -9.71
N PRO A 48 -1.54 4.81 -8.47
CA PRO A 48 -0.98 5.49 -7.29
C PRO A 48 0.53 5.28 -7.23
N ASP A 49 1.23 6.28 -6.69
CA ASP A 49 2.68 6.15 -6.51
C ASP A 49 3.02 5.20 -5.35
N VAL A 50 2.22 5.22 -4.30
CA VAL A 50 2.43 4.40 -3.10
C VAL A 50 1.12 3.76 -2.68
N ILE A 51 1.17 2.47 -2.38
CA ILE A 51 0.04 1.72 -1.85
C ILE A 51 0.42 1.18 -0.48
N LEU A 52 -0.39 1.47 0.52
CA LEU A 52 -0.27 0.91 1.87
C LEU A 52 -1.43 -0.06 2.07
N LEU A 53 -1.12 -1.34 2.15
CA LEU A 53 -2.09 -2.42 2.14
C LEU A 53 -2.11 -3.15 3.47
N ASP A 54 -3.26 -3.15 4.14
CA ASP A 54 -3.45 -3.93 5.36
C ASP A 54 -3.53 -5.41 5.04
N VAL A 55 -2.78 -6.22 5.80
CA VAL A 55 -2.79 -7.67 5.63
C VAL A 55 -4.05 -8.29 6.20
N GLY A 56 -4.52 -7.80 7.34
CA GLY A 56 -5.51 -8.46 8.18
C GLY A 56 -6.97 -8.12 7.91
N MET A 57 -7.35 -7.85 6.66
CA MET A 57 -8.75 -7.57 6.34
C MET A 57 -9.57 -8.86 6.33
N PRO A 58 -10.81 -8.85 6.88
CA PRO A 58 -11.67 -10.04 6.85
C PRO A 58 -12.22 -10.27 5.44
N VAL A 59 -12.59 -11.51 5.15
CA VAL A 59 -13.21 -11.96 3.90
C VAL A 59 -12.27 -11.84 2.69
N TYR A 60 -11.80 -10.63 2.37
CA TYR A 60 -10.87 -10.37 1.27
C TYR A 60 -9.65 -9.67 1.87
N ASP A 61 -8.62 -10.43 2.19
CA ASP A 61 -7.45 -9.93 2.90
C ASP A 61 -6.39 -9.37 1.96
N GLY A 62 -5.28 -8.93 2.55
CA GLY A 62 -4.17 -8.37 1.77
C GLY A 62 -3.56 -9.36 0.79
N TRP A 63 -3.55 -10.66 1.13
CA TRP A 63 -3.01 -11.67 0.25
C TRP A 63 -3.91 -11.90 -0.96
N ASP A 64 -5.23 -11.90 -0.76
CA ASP A 64 -6.19 -11.98 -1.87
C ASP A 64 -6.01 -10.81 -2.82
N PHE A 65 -5.82 -9.61 -2.28
CA PHE A 65 -5.55 -8.42 -3.07
C PHE A 65 -4.27 -8.58 -3.89
N LEU A 66 -3.19 -9.05 -3.27
CA LEU A 66 -1.91 -9.22 -3.96
C LEU A 66 -1.99 -10.20 -5.11
N GLU A 67 -2.71 -11.31 -4.94
CA GLU A 67 -2.88 -12.29 -6.00
C GLU A 67 -3.46 -11.65 -7.27
N GLU A 68 -4.46 -10.81 -7.11
CA GLU A 68 -5.07 -10.13 -8.24
C GLU A 68 -4.23 -8.94 -8.73
N TYR A 69 -3.58 -8.23 -7.81
CA TYR A 69 -2.70 -7.11 -8.16
C TYR A 69 -1.55 -7.56 -9.05
N GLU A 70 -0.95 -8.70 -8.75
CA GLU A 70 0.17 -9.23 -9.54
C GLU A 70 -0.24 -9.57 -10.98
N LYS A 71 -1.54 -9.77 -11.22
CA LYS A 71 -2.05 -10.07 -12.56
C LYS A 71 -2.34 -8.83 -13.39
N LEU A 72 -2.30 -7.64 -12.79
CA LEU A 72 -2.57 -6.40 -13.51
C LEU A 72 -1.43 -6.06 -14.47
N PRO A 73 -1.74 -5.42 -15.62
CA PRO A 73 -0.69 -5.01 -16.55
C PRO A 73 0.30 -4.04 -15.91
N ARG A 74 1.55 -4.13 -16.31
CA ARG A 74 2.60 -3.25 -15.78
C ARG A 74 2.36 -1.78 -16.06
N GLU A 75 1.63 -1.46 -17.10
CA GLU A 75 1.24 -0.08 -17.38
C GLU A 75 0.44 0.53 -16.23
N ARG A 76 -0.22 -0.32 -15.44
CA ARG A 76 -1.05 0.12 -14.32
C ARG A 76 -0.35 0.05 -12.98
N THR A 77 0.66 -0.81 -12.83
CA THR A 77 1.28 -1.10 -11.54
C THR A 77 2.77 -0.83 -11.50
N GLY A 78 3.42 -0.68 -12.65
CA GLY A 78 4.88 -0.68 -12.74
C GLY A 78 5.59 0.41 -11.96
N ARG A 79 4.93 1.53 -11.67
CA ARG A 79 5.51 2.63 -10.90
C ARG A 79 5.05 2.68 -9.47
N SER A 80 4.09 1.85 -9.09
CA SER A 80 3.56 1.84 -7.73
C SER A 80 4.51 1.12 -6.78
N LEU A 81 4.75 1.73 -5.62
CA LEU A 81 5.47 1.09 -4.53
C LEU A 81 4.43 0.59 -3.55
N LEU A 82 4.38 -0.72 -3.32
CA LEU A 82 3.40 -1.34 -2.45
C LEU A 82 4.06 -1.81 -1.17
N TYR A 83 3.51 -1.39 -0.04
CA TYR A 83 3.95 -1.78 1.30
C TYR A 83 2.81 -2.47 2.00
N MET A 84 3.10 -3.58 2.66
CA MET A 84 2.12 -4.25 3.51
C MET A 84 2.20 -3.70 4.93
N LEU A 85 1.03 -3.52 5.56
CA LEU A 85 0.93 -3.06 6.94
C LEU A 85 0.26 -4.14 7.78
N SER A 86 0.76 -4.37 8.99
CA SER A 86 0.14 -5.30 9.93
C SER A 86 0.31 -4.79 11.35
N SER A 87 -0.67 -5.09 12.20
CA SER A 87 -0.60 -4.74 13.63
C SER A 87 0.32 -5.69 14.40
N SER A 88 0.78 -6.77 13.79
CA SER A 88 1.69 -7.70 14.43
C SER A 88 2.78 -8.14 13.48
N ILE A 89 3.99 -8.37 14.03
CA ILE A 89 5.09 -8.94 13.27
C ILE A 89 4.94 -10.45 13.36
N ASN A 90 4.65 -11.08 12.23
CA ASN A 90 4.49 -12.53 12.15
C ASN A 90 5.51 -13.04 11.13
N PRO A 91 6.54 -13.78 11.55
CA PRO A 91 7.58 -14.24 10.61
C PRO A 91 7.05 -14.99 9.38
N PRO A 92 6.06 -15.90 9.48
CA PRO A 92 5.50 -16.52 8.28
C PRO A 92 4.91 -15.52 7.29
N ASP A 93 4.27 -14.45 7.77
CA ASP A 93 3.71 -13.42 6.91
C ASP A 93 4.81 -12.60 6.22
N ILE A 94 5.88 -12.29 6.94
CA ILE A 94 7.03 -11.58 6.38
C ILE A 94 7.66 -12.42 5.27
N GLN A 95 7.83 -13.72 5.50
CA GLN A 95 8.38 -14.64 4.52
C GLN A 95 7.46 -14.75 3.30
N LYS A 96 6.16 -14.82 3.54
CA LYS A 96 5.16 -14.89 2.46
C LYS A 96 5.20 -13.63 1.60
N ALA A 97 5.33 -12.47 2.22
CA ALA A 97 5.42 -11.19 1.50
C ALA A 97 6.63 -11.16 0.56
N ALA A 98 7.74 -11.76 0.97
CA ALA A 98 8.95 -11.80 0.17
C ALA A 98 8.80 -12.59 -1.14
N HIS A 99 7.76 -13.42 -1.25
CA HIS A 99 7.47 -14.16 -2.48
C HIS A 99 6.70 -13.33 -3.52
N TYR A 100 6.25 -12.14 -3.16
CA TYR A 100 5.51 -11.26 -4.08
C TYR A 100 6.43 -10.15 -4.56
N PRO A 101 6.82 -10.15 -5.85
CA PRO A 101 7.75 -9.13 -6.37
C PRO A 101 7.25 -7.70 -6.21
N SER A 102 5.93 -7.49 -6.17
CA SER A 102 5.36 -6.16 -6.05
C SER A 102 5.44 -5.58 -4.64
N VAL A 103 5.73 -6.40 -3.62
CA VAL A 103 5.82 -5.93 -2.24
C VAL A 103 7.22 -5.35 -2.00
N LYS A 104 7.28 -4.06 -1.71
CA LYS A 104 8.54 -3.38 -1.42
C LYS A 104 9.04 -3.68 -0.02
N ALA A 105 8.13 -3.64 0.97
CA ALA A 105 8.49 -3.92 2.35
C ALA A 105 7.23 -4.26 3.16
N TYR A 106 7.46 -4.89 4.32
CA TYR A 106 6.43 -5.25 5.29
C TYR A 106 6.61 -4.36 6.51
N LEU A 107 5.60 -3.55 6.81
CA LEU A 107 5.67 -2.55 7.87
C LEU A 107 4.67 -2.88 8.98
N THR A 108 4.97 -2.42 10.20
CA THR A 108 4.06 -2.58 11.34
C THR A 108 3.21 -1.33 11.53
N LYS A 109 1.99 -1.52 12.03
CA LYS A 109 1.13 -0.42 12.46
C LYS A 109 1.45 -0.04 13.90
N PRO A 110 1.26 1.21 14.25
CA PRO A 110 0.93 2.35 13.40
C PRO A 110 2.15 2.80 12.59
N LEU A 111 1.92 3.55 11.52
CA LEU A 111 3.00 4.15 10.74
C LEU A 111 3.90 4.99 11.63
N THR A 112 5.21 4.82 11.46
CA THR A 112 6.20 5.60 12.18
C THR A 112 6.85 6.62 11.26
N LEU A 113 7.49 7.62 11.86
CA LEU A 113 8.24 8.60 11.07
C LEU A 113 9.36 7.92 10.29
N GLU A 114 10.02 6.94 10.89
CA GLU A 114 11.08 6.18 10.23
C GLU A 114 10.56 5.45 8.99
N ALA A 115 9.40 4.81 9.11
CA ALA A 115 8.78 4.13 7.97
C ALA A 115 8.42 5.13 6.88
N LEU A 116 7.86 6.28 7.25
CA LEU A 116 7.51 7.30 6.29
C LEU A 116 8.73 7.83 5.55
N GLU A 117 9.82 8.08 6.27
CA GLU A 117 11.07 8.53 5.67
C GLU A 117 11.62 7.49 4.68
N GLN A 118 11.53 6.21 5.03
CA GLN A 118 11.96 5.13 4.14
C GLN A 118 11.12 5.09 2.88
N ILE A 119 9.81 5.24 3.01
CA ILE A 119 8.90 5.28 1.86
C ILE A 119 9.26 6.45 0.94
N GLN A 120 9.49 7.61 1.52
CA GLN A 120 9.87 8.80 0.75
C GLN A 120 11.20 8.60 0.04
N GLN A 121 12.17 7.96 0.70
CA GLN A 121 13.45 7.67 0.08
C GLN A 121 13.30 6.66 -1.06
N ASP A 122 12.53 5.60 -0.84
CA ASP A 122 12.26 4.60 -1.88
C ASP A 122 11.60 5.25 -3.10
N TYR A 123 10.70 6.18 -2.86
CA TYR A 123 10.02 6.90 -3.93
C TYR A 123 11.00 7.73 -4.75
N ARG A 124 11.89 8.45 -4.08
CA ARG A 124 12.92 9.25 -4.76
C ARG A 124 13.86 8.36 -5.57
N ASP A 125 14.30 7.25 -4.98
CA ASP A 125 15.20 6.31 -5.64
C ASP A 125 14.55 5.71 -6.89
N ALA A 126 13.26 5.35 -6.81
CA ALA A 126 12.54 4.80 -7.94
C ALA A 126 12.41 5.81 -9.08
N ARG A 127 12.23 7.09 -8.76
CA ARG A 127 12.13 8.12 -9.78
C ARG A 127 13.47 8.41 -10.43
N GLU A 128 14.56 8.38 -9.65
CA GLU A 128 15.90 8.61 -10.18
C GLU A 128 16.39 7.46 -11.04
N ALA A 129 15.85 6.26 -10.84
CA ALA A 129 16.24 5.09 -11.61
C ALA A 129 15.63 5.07 -13.02
N THR A 130 14.72 5.98 -13.31
CA THR A 130 14.13 6.16 -14.63
C THR A 130 14.70 7.41 -15.32
#